data_c8ad438883a49a0a94a044fe63f093ca
#
_entry.id   c8ad438883a49a0a94a044fe63f093ca
#
_cell.length_a   1.000
_cell.length_b   1.000
_cell.length_c   1.000
_cell.angle_alpha   90.00
_cell.angle_beta   90.00
_cell.angle_gamma   90.00
#
_symmetry.space_group_name_H-M   'P 1'
#
loop_
_entity.id
_entity.type
_entity.pdbx_description
1 polymer ?
#
loop_
_entity_poly.entity_id
_entity_poly.type
_entity_poly.pdbx_seq_one_letter_code
_entity_poly.pdbx_strand_id
1 'polypeptide(L)'
;MENKLRYFITSAIAFLLAGGAIALAENDKDWSKGYVKGSFESNTNLYNEDAKSSATVPDGKFGSNNYLKLDYYNNKISAGIQMEAYSPVLVGYPSYLQGAALTNYYINWTDEDFTITAGTFYDQFGSGLLFRSWEDRALGLNNALTGARLTYNYKDILAVKAIWGMPRYGMKYSQTQVKGADASFAISNLAGWDRTYLAVEASVLDRYEALSDDMIIDGCKPNTTGWSARVNMETAGFFFKAEHVDAGTKYFYDTSFYGEGQMYHRKKGNAQLIETGYNRRGLGVNVNLRRLEWMSSKIMNESSSTVNMLNYVPALCTQYTYMLTTLHPYGARTGDLMTGFVNSGEIGGQIDVFYNFRRGTKLGGKRGMKIHGNFSTYYTIAEEGTFKTGNLLFKDMSLDIEKQWTRQFKSTILWSMQEYSPKYGANKTTYLSNIIVADLLYKFTDLFSTRLELQYLITHEDQKDWMAALVEVSFAPHWSIYVSDMYNHGMSKVHYYNGGVSYVKSRTRLSLGYGRYRSGYICSGGVCRPIPAYTGANFSITTSF
;
A
#
# COMPACT_ATOMS: atom_id res chain seq x y z
N MET A 1 -7.07 -2.49 -36.69
CA MET A 1 -8.06 -3.54 -36.42
C MET A 1 -7.40 -4.83 -35.96
N GLU A 2 -6.31 -5.25 -36.57
CA GLU A 2 -5.56 -6.47 -36.20
C GLU A 2 -5.02 -6.51 -34.76
N ASN A 3 -4.52 -5.40 -34.24
CA ASN A 3 -4.04 -5.32 -32.85
C ASN A 3 -5.17 -5.47 -31.81
N LYS A 4 -6.37 -4.94 -32.09
CA LYS A 4 -7.54 -5.09 -31.21
C LYS A 4 -8.00 -6.55 -31.12
N LEU A 5 -7.92 -7.27 -32.24
CA LEU A 5 -8.27 -8.69 -32.32
C LEU A 5 -7.25 -9.56 -31.57
N ARG A 6 -5.96 -9.24 -31.66
CA ARG A 6 -4.90 -9.94 -30.91
C ARG A 6 -5.07 -9.78 -29.41
N TYR A 7 -5.40 -8.57 -28.93
CA TYR A 7 -5.62 -8.31 -27.51
C TYR A 7 -6.89 -9.00 -26.97
N PHE A 8 -7.96 -9.00 -27.76
CA PHE A 8 -9.18 -9.74 -27.41
C PHE A 8 -8.94 -11.26 -27.37
N ILE A 9 -8.15 -11.78 -28.30
CA ILE A 9 -7.78 -13.21 -28.35
C ILE A 9 -6.89 -13.58 -27.16
N THR A 10 -5.90 -12.76 -26.76
CA THR A 10 -5.06 -13.03 -25.58
C THR A 10 -5.87 -13.01 -24.29
N SER A 11 -6.81 -12.09 -24.13
CA SER A 11 -7.71 -12.06 -22.97
C SER A 11 -8.69 -13.25 -22.96
N ALA A 12 -9.19 -13.64 -24.14
CA ALA A 12 -10.07 -14.81 -24.28
C ALA A 12 -9.33 -16.14 -24.06
N ILE A 13 -8.08 -16.24 -24.50
CA ILE A 13 -7.23 -17.42 -24.25
C ILE A 13 -6.90 -17.55 -22.76
N ALA A 14 -6.59 -16.44 -22.07
CA ALA A 14 -6.41 -16.43 -20.62
C ALA A 14 -7.68 -16.86 -19.88
N PHE A 15 -8.85 -16.45 -20.37
CA PHE A 15 -10.15 -16.86 -19.83
C PHE A 15 -10.46 -18.36 -20.07
N LEU A 16 -10.11 -18.88 -21.24
CA LEU A 16 -10.26 -20.30 -21.59
C LEU A 16 -9.28 -21.18 -20.81
N LEU A 17 -8.04 -20.72 -20.60
CA LEU A 17 -7.05 -21.42 -19.78
C LEU A 17 -7.46 -21.44 -18.30
N ALA A 18 -8.01 -20.35 -17.77
CA ALA A 18 -8.57 -20.29 -16.44
C ALA A 18 -9.78 -21.24 -16.29
N GLY A 19 -10.67 -21.29 -17.27
CA GLY A 19 -11.81 -22.22 -17.31
C GLY A 19 -11.38 -23.70 -17.35
N GLY A 20 -10.36 -24.00 -18.16
CA GLY A 20 -9.76 -25.36 -18.22
C GLY A 20 -9.05 -25.76 -16.94
N ALA A 21 -8.34 -24.82 -16.28
CA ALA A 21 -7.69 -25.07 -14.99
C ALA A 21 -8.69 -25.27 -13.85
N ILE A 22 -9.85 -24.58 -13.88
CA ILE A 22 -10.95 -24.80 -12.92
C ILE A 22 -11.49 -26.23 -13.04
N ALA A 23 -11.65 -26.75 -14.25
CA ALA A 23 -12.14 -28.13 -14.49
C ALA A 23 -11.13 -29.19 -14.05
N LEU A 24 -9.83 -28.92 -14.12
CA LEU A 24 -8.76 -29.84 -13.65
C LEU A 24 -8.64 -29.88 -12.13
N ALA A 25 -8.90 -28.76 -11.44
CA ALA A 25 -8.82 -28.66 -9.99
C ALA A 25 -9.99 -29.35 -9.24
N GLU A 26 -11.13 -29.55 -9.89
CA GLU A 26 -12.32 -30.18 -9.28
C GLU A 26 -12.26 -31.71 -9.19
N ASN A 27 -11.38 -32.37 -9.95
CA ASN A 27 -11.42 -33.81 -10.14
C ASN A 27 -10.39 -34.66 -9.36
N ASP A 28 -9.43 -34.04 -8.64
CA ASP A 28 -8.39 -34.83 -7.95
C ASP A 28 -8.28 -34.45 -6.47
N LYS A 29 -8.95 -35.25 -5.61
CA LYS A 29 -8.90 -35.08 -4.14
C LYS A 29 -7.81 -35.90 -3.47
N ASP A 30 -6.90 -36.51 -4.22
CA ASP A 30 -5.78 -37.27 -3.67
C ASP A 30 -4.61 -36.34 -3.33
N TRP A 31 -4.63 -35.80 -2.13
CA TRP A 31 -3.61 -34.87 -1.61
C TRP A 31 -2.20 -35.51 -1.54
N SER A 32 -2.07 -36.82 -1.65
CA SER A 32 -0.76 -37.49 -1.67
C SER A 32 0.03 -37.23 -2.95
N LYS A 33 -0.67 -36.85 -4.03
CA LYS A 33 -0.07 -36.52 -5.33
C LYS A 33 0.24 -35.02 -5.52
N GLY A 34 -0.05 -34.19 -4.49
CA GLY A 34 0.03 -32.76 -4.57
C GLY A 34 -1.23 -32.13 -5.15
N TYR A 35 -1.31 -30.79 -5.12
CA TYR A 35 -2.45 -30.06 -5.66
C TYR A 35 -2.02 -28.72 -6.25
N VAL A 36 -2.82 -28.22 -7.18
CA VAL A 36 -2.66 -26.91 -7.82
C VAL A 36 -3.71 -25.94 -7.27
N LYS A 37 -3.30 -24.72 -6.98
CA LYS A 37 -4.17 -23.56 -6.77
C LYS A 37 -3.91 -22.53 -7.85
N GLY A 38 -4.96 -21.85 -8.27
CA GLY A 38 -4.82 -20.78 -9.23
C GLY A 38 -5.67 -19.57 -8.89
N SER A 39 -5.31 -18.44 -9.45
CA SER A 39 -6.13 -17.23 -9.43
C SER A 39 -5.98 -16.47 -10.74
N PHE A 40 -7.09 -15.87 -11.18
CA PHE A 40 -7.12 -14.97 -12.32
C PHE A 40 -7.79 -13.66 -11.90
N GLU A 41 -7.18 -12.55 -12.29
CA GLU A 41 -7.72 -11.20 -12.10
C GLU A 41 -7.58 -10.42 -13.41
N SER A 42 -8.64 -9.73 -13.80
CA SER A 42 -8.63 -8.80 -14.92
C SER A 42 -9.35 -7.52 -14.54
N ASN A 43 -8.72 -6.39 -14.80
CA ASN A 43 -9.27 -5.05 -14.62
C ASN A 43 -9.22 -4.35 -15.97
N THR A 44 -10.37 -3.95 -16.49
CA THR A 44 -10.53 -3.42 -17.85
C THR A 44 -11.35 -2.14 -17.81
N ASN A 45 -10.89 -1.09 -18.48
CA ASN A 45 -11.61 0.18 -18.62
C ASN A 45 -11.84 0.52 -20.09
N LEU A 46 -13.02 1.07 -20.35
CA LEU A 46 -13.37 1.76 -21.59
C LEU A 46 -13.49 3.25 -21.27
N TYR A 47 -12.76 4.08 -22.00
CA TYR A 47 -12.65 5.51 -21.73
C TYR A 47 -13.48 6.36 -22.69
N ASN A 48 -14.15 7.37 -22.16
CA ASN A 48 -14.93 8.35 -22.91
C ASN A 48 -14.35 9.75 -22.73
N GLU A 49 -14.45 10.56 -23.78
CA GLU A 49 -14.16 11.99 -23.70
C GLU A 49 -15.16 12.68 -22.76
N ASP A 50 -14.66 13.58 -21.93
CA ASP A 50 -15.49 14.34 -21.00
C ASP A 50 -14.85 15.71 -20.71
N ALA A 51 -15.34 16.73 -21.38
CA ALA A 51 -14.82 18.09 -21.25
C ALA A 51 -14.96 18.68 -19.84
N LYS A 52 -15.91 18.19 -19.02
CA LYS A 52 -16.13 18.71 -17.65
C LYS A 52 -15.09 18.22 -16.65
N SER A 53 -14.43 17.10 -16.91
CA SER A 53 -13.45 16.50 -16.01
C SER A 53 -12.01 16.61 -16.51
N SER A 54 -11.79 17.17 -17.71
CA SER A 54 -10.50 17.11 -18.40
C SER A 54 -9.97 15.68 -18.47
N ALA A 55 -10.86 14.72 -18.76
CA ALA A 55 -10.59 13.30 -18.70
C ALA A 55 -9.47 12.90 -19.67
N THR A 56 -8.54 12.09 -19.20
CA THR A 56 -7.51 11.48 -20.03
C THR A 56 -8.11 10.32 -20.82
N VAL A 57 -8.02 10.38 -22.15
CA VAL A 57 -8.50 9.33 -23.04
C VAL A 57 -7.32 8.82 -23.87
N PRO A 58 -6.89 7.57 -23.72
CA PRO A 58 -5.87 6.98 -24.58
C PRO A 58 -6.41 6.73 -25.99
N ASP A 59 -5.53 6.71 -27.00
CA ASP A 59 -5.91 6.58 -28.43
C ASP A 59 -6.85 5.39 -28.73
N GLY A 60 -6.68 4.29 -28.03
CA GLY A 60 -7.52 3.09 -28.15
C GLY A 60 -8.83 3.14 -27.38
N LYS A 61 -9.08 4.16 -26.56
CA LYS A 61 -10.22 4.27 -25.62
C LYS A 61 -10.40 3.05 -24.71
N PHE A 62 -9.33 2.31 -24.45
CA PHE A 62 -9.33 1.02 -23.77
C PHE A 62 -8.04 0.81 -22.98
N GLY A 63 -8.13 0.12 -21.86
CA GLY A 63 -6.98 -0.37 -21.09
C GLY A 63 -7.35 -1.62 -20.30
N SER A 64 -6.39 -2.54 -20.11
CA SER A 64 -6.61 -3.78 -19.37
C SER A 64 -5.34 -4.28 -18.68
N ASN A 65 -5.46 -4.55 -17.39
CA ASN A 65 -4.41 -5.18 -16.58
C ASN A 65 -4.88 -6.56 -16.14
N ASN A 66 -4.11 -7.60 -16.47
CA ASN A 66 -4.48 -8.99 -16.27
C ASN A 66 -3.39 -9.76 -15.55
N TYR A 67 -3.79 -10.65 -14.64
CA TYR A 67 -2.91 -11.45 -13.80
C TYR A 67 -3.40 -12.89 -13.75
N LEU A 68 -2.53 -13.85 -14.04
CA LEU A 68 -2.76 -15.28 -13.83
C LEU A 68 -1.68 -15.83 -12.94
N LYS A 69 -2.05 -16.43 -11.82
CA LYS A 69 -1.14 -17.11 -10.89
C LYS A 69 -1.51 -18.57 -10.73
N LEU A 70 -0.51 -19.44 -10.77
CA LEU A 70 -0.64 -20.88 -10.53
C LEU A 70 0.42 -21.30 -9.52
N ASP A 71 0.01 -21.99 -8.46
CA ASP A 71 0.89 -22.54 -7.42
C ASP A 71 0.64 -24.04 -7.27
N TYR A 72 1.70 -24.83 -7.27
CA TYR A 72 1.70 -26.26 -7.01
C TYR A 72 2.28 -26.55 -5.63
N TYR A 73 1.67 -27.46 -4.91
CA TYR A 73 2.09 -27.89 -3.57
C TYR A 73 2.17 -29.40 -3.50
N ASN A 74 3.29 -29.91 -3.01
CA ASN A 74 3.47 -31.33 -2.74
C ASN A 74 4.45 -31.50 -1.58
N ASN A 75 3.92 -31.90 -0.40
CA ASN A 75 4.70 -32.15 0.81
C ASN A 75 5.67 -30.96 1.11
N LYS A 76 6.98 -31.17 1.02
CA LYS A 76 8.02 -30.18 1.30
C LYS A 76 8.30 -29.21 0.14
N ILE A 77 7.73 -29.47 -1.04
CA ILE A 77 7.99 -28.68 -2.26
C ILE A 77 6.75 -27.84 -2.60
N SER A 78 6.97 -26.57 -2.87
CA SER A 78 5.99 -25.74 -3.57
C SER A 78 6.66 -25.00 -4.73
N ALA A 79 5.93 -24.83 -5.82
CA ALA A 79 6.41 -24.11 -7.00
C ALA A 79 5.27 -23.26 -7.56
N GLY A 80 5.59 -22.12 -8.15
CA GLY A 80 4.57 -21.26 -8.73
C GLY A 80 5.06 -20.41 -9.87
N ILE A 81 4.08 -19.95 -10.66
CA ILE A 81 4.28 -19.01 -11.75
C ILE A 81 3.21 -17.92 -11.72
N GLN A 82 3.58 -16.71 -12.16
CA GLN A 82 2.65 -15.61 -12.39
C GLN A 82 2.90 -15.01 -13.75
N MET A 83 1.85 -14.87 -14.53
CA MET A 83 1.84 -14.16 -15.81
C MET A 83 1.07 -12.86 -15.64
N GLU A 84 1.59 -11.81 -16.24
CA GLU A 84 0.93 -10.50 -16.30
C GLU A 84 0.82 -10.02 -17.73
N ALA A 85 -0.30 -9.34 -18.04
CA ALA A 85 -0.53 -8.76 -19.35
C ALA A 85 -1.24 -7.40 -19.21
N TYR A 86 -0.56 -6.35 -19.66
CA TYR A 86 -1.08 -4.97 -19.71
C TYR A 86 -1.19 -4.56 -21.18
N SER A 87 -2.40 -4.45 -21.70
CA SER A 87 -2.59 -4.33 -23.15
C SER A 87 -3.82 -3.51 -23.58
N PRO A 88 -3.68 -2.20 -23.73
CA PRO A 88 -2.68 -1.31 -23.13
C PRO A 88 -2.88 -1.18 -21.61
N VAL A 89 -1.93 -0.57 -20.92
CA VAL A 89 -2.05 -0.32 -19.48
C VAL A 89 -3.26 0.56 -19.17
N LEU A 90 -3.86 0.39 -17.99
CA LEU A 90 -4.88 1.30 -17.49
C LEU A 90 -4.32 2.72 -17.30
N VAL A 91 -5.13 3.74 -17.55
CA VAL A 91 -4.76 5.14 -17.36
C VAL A 91 -4.21 5.38 -15.95
N GLY A 92 -3.08 6.08 -15.86
CA GLY A 92 -2.35 6.36 -14.63
C GLY A 92 -1.35 5.29 -14.19
N TYR A 93 -1.30 4.13 -14.86
CA TYR A 93 -0.19 3.18 -14.67
C TYR A 93 1.02 3.55 -15.52
N PRO A 94 2.26 3.24 -15.06
CA PRO A 94 3.44 3.49 -15.87
C PRO A 94 3.41 2.75 -17.20
N SER A 95 3.77 3.46 -18.29
CA SER A 95 3.74 2.90 -19.66
C SER A 95 4.72 1.74 -19.86
N TYR A 96 5.82 1.69 -19.11
CA TYR A 96 6.80 0.60 -19.19
C TYR A 96 6.28 -0.75 -18.67
N LEU A 97 5.09 -0.79 -18.04
CA LEU A 97 4.38 -2.03 -17.70
C LEU A 97 3.68 -2.64 -18.92
N GLN A 98 3.51 -1.90 -20.03
CA GLN A 98 2.80 -2.40 -21.20
C GLN A 98 3.48 -3.61 -21.81
N GLY A 99 2.72 -4.68 -22.05
CA GLY A 99 3.21 -5.94 -22.59
C GLY A 99 2.65 -7.15 -21.86
N ALA A 100 3.20 -8.31 -22.14
CA ALA A 100 2.87 -9.56 -21.46
C ALA A 100 4.15 -10.34 -21.14
N ALA A 101 4.26 -10.87 -19.93
CA ALA A 101 5.41 -11.64 -19.50
C ALA A 101 5.07 -12.66 -18.40
N LEU A 102 5.90 -13.69 -18.30
CA LEU A 102 6.02 -14.51 -17.10
C LEU A 102 6.86 -13.71 -16.09
N THR A 103 6.19 -13.13 -15.11
CA THR A 103 6.80 -12.15 -14.23
C THR A 103 7.36 -12.74 -12.95
N ASN A 104 6.71 -13.77 -12.40
CA ASN A 104 7.19 -14.46 -11.22
C ASN A 104 7.23 -15.98 -11.49
N TYR A 105 8.26 -16.62 -10.96
CA TYR A 105 8.46 -18.05 -11.02
C TYR A 105 9.34 -18.49 -9.85
N TYR A 106 8.95 -19.49 -9.10
CA TYR A 106 9.70 -19.93 -7.93
C TYR A 106 9.55 -21.43 -7.66
N ILE A 107 10.52 -21.93 -6.94
CA ILE A 107 10.46 -23.23 -6.26
C ILE A 107 10.94 -23.03 -4.82
N ASN A 108 10.18 -23.58 -3.89
CA ASN A 108 10.52 -23.64 -2.47
C ASN A 108 10.72 -25.10 -2.05
N TRP A 109 11.70 -25.30 -1.22
CA TRP A 109 11.83 -26.50 -0.41
C TRP A 109 11.75 -26.09 1.07
N THR A 110 10.79 -26.69 1.82
CA THR A 110 10.53 -26.35 3.22
C THR A 110 10.68 -27.60 4.06
N ASP A 111 11.52 -27.53 5.08
CA ASP A 111 11.64 -28.52 6.14
C ASP A 111 11.21 -27.92 7.48
N GLU A 112 11.32 -28.69 8.59
CA GLU A 112 10.88 -28.24 9.92
C GLU A 112 11.49 -26.88 10.31
N ASP A 113 12.81 -26.72 10.13
CA ASP A 113 13.55 -25.56 10.60
C ASP A 113 13.90 -24.55 9.51
N PHE A 114 13.85 -24.91 8.22
CA PHE A 114 14.29 -24.00 7.17
C PHE A 114 13.51 -24.11 5.86
N THR A 115 13.50 -22.98 5.16
CA THR A 115 12.97 -22.90 3.79
C THR A 115 14.03 -22.32 2.88
N ILE A 116 14.23 -22.98 1.75
CA ILE A 116 15.08 -22.49 0.65
C ILE A 116 14.16 -22.13 -0.51
N THR A 117 14.30 -20.91 -1.03
CA THR A 117 13.60 -20.44 -2.24
C THR A 117 14.60 -20.20 -3.34
N ALA A 118 14.34 -20.71 -4.53
CA ALA A 118 15.03 -20.33 -5.78
C ALA A 118 14.02 -19.72 -6.75
N GLY A 119 14.39 -18.62 -7.41
CA GLY A 119 13.53 -17.86 -8.31
C GLY A 119 12.97 -16.61 -7.63
N THR A 120 11.70 -16.31 -7.86
CA THR A 120 11.07 -15.06 -7.39
C THR A 120 10.59 -15.18 -5.95
N PHE A 121 10.88 -14.17 -5.13
CA PHE A 121 10.40 -14.07 -3.76
C PHE A 121 10.17 -12.63 -3.33
N TYR A 122 9.39 -12.48 -2.26
CA TYR A 122 9.22 -11.25 -1.51
C TYR A 122 9.79 -11.45 -0.10
N ASP A 123 10.38 -10.40 0.46
CA ASP A 123 10.86 -10.42 1.85
C ASP A 123 10.86 -9.00 2.46
N GLN A 124 11.01 -8.96 3.78
CA GLN A 124 11.07 -7.73 4.55
C GLN A 124 12.01 -7.92 5.75
N PHE A 125 12.80 -6.89 6.06
CA PHE A 125 13.64 -6.79 7.25
C PHE A 125 13.02 -5.79 8.23
N GLY A 126 12.74 -6.24 9.46
CA GLY A 126 12.11 -5.43 10.49
C GLY A 126 10.81 -4.77 10.05
N SER A 127 10.67 -3.48 10.28
CA SER A 127 9.52 -2.67 9.85
C SER A 127 9.42 -2.47 8.34
N GLY A 128 10.46 -2.81 7.58
CA GLY A 128 10.58 -2.55 6.15
C GLY A 128 11.29 -1.23 5.82
N LEU A 129 11.66 -0.44 6.79
CA LEU A 129 12.39 0.82 6.58
C LEU A 129 13.73 0.63 5.88
N LEU A 130 14.46 -0.45 6.22
CA LEU A 130 15.71 -0.80 5.54
C LEU A 130 15.43 -1.49 4.21
N PHE A 131 14.58 -2.52 4.22
CA PHE A 131 14.28 -3.33 3.06
C PHE A 131 12.89 -3.94 3.13
N ARG A 132 12.13 -3.81 2.04
CA ARG A 132 10.91 -4.56 1.76
C ARG A 132 10.71 -4.69 0.26
N SER A 133 10.43 -5.92 -0.17
CA SER A 133 9.88 -6.21 -1.49
C SER A 133 8.45 -6.71 -1.36
N TRP A 134 7.53 -6.19 -2.21
CA TRP A 134 6.11 -6.55 -2.17
C TRP A 134 5.41 -6.30 -3.51
N GLU A 135 4.20 -6.80 -3.64
CA GLU A 135 3.29 -6.50 -4.74
C GLU A 135 2.10 -5.71 -4.24
N ASP A 136 1.76 -4.64 -4.94
CA ASP A 136 0.51 -3.91 -4.80
C ASP A 136 -0.01 -3.54 -6.18
N ARG A 137 -1.02 -4.27 -6.63
CA ARG A 137 -1.58 -4.13 -7.99
C ARG A 137 -2.29 -2.80 -8.18
N ALA A 138 -2.91 -2.24 -7.13
CA ALA A 138 -3.55 -0.92 -7.19
C ALA A 138 -2.54 0.20 -7.42
N LEU A 139 -1.34 0.07 -6.84
CA LEU A 139 -0.24 1.01 -7.06
C LEU A 139 0.52 0.73 -8.37
N GLY A 140 0.34 -0.41 -9.01
CA GLY A 140 1.19 -0.86 -10.10
C GLY A 140 2.62 -1.18 -9.65
N LEU A 141 2.78 -1.52 -8.36
CA LEU A 141 4.05 -1.81 -7.73
C LEU A 141 4.25 -3.32 -7.64
N ASN A 142 5.40 -3.79 -8.13
CA ASN A 142 5.90 -5.13 -7.88
C ASN A 142 7.42 -5.10 -7.99
N ASN A 143 8.09 -5.14 -6.84
CA ASN A 143 9.54 -5.12 -6.71
C ASN A 143 10.08 -6.46 -6.18
N ALA A 144 9.43 -7.57 -6.55
CA ALA A 144 9.90 -8.92 -6.26
C ALA A 144 11.39 -9.09 -6.59
N LEU A 145 12.12 -9.85 -5.81
CA LEU A 145 13.49 -10.26 -6.13
C LEU A 145 13.48 -11.60 -6.87
N THR A 146 14.30 -11.75 -7.92
CA THR A 146 14.64 -13.06 -8.48
C THR A 146 16.05 -13.46 -8.04
N GLY A 147 16.20 -14.64 -7.45
CA GLY A 147 17.46 -15.08 -6.89
C GLY A 147 17.30 -16.25 -5.94
N ALA A 148 17.87 -16.13 -4.75
CA ALA A 148 17.81 -17.15 -3.70
C ALA A 148 17.50 -16.53 -2.33
N ARG A 149 16.72 -17.26 -1.53
CA ARG A 149 16.41 -16.92 -0.15
C ARG A 149 16.53 -18.17 0.73
N LEU A 150 17.14 -17.97 1.89
CA LEU A 150 17.19 -18.95 2.97
C LEU A 150 16.52 -18.38 4.21
N THR A 151 15.65 -19.14 4.85
CA THR A 151 15.16 -18.84 6.20
C THR A 151 15.42 -20.02 7.10
N TYR A 152 15.87 -19.76 8.32
CA TYR A 152 16.16 -20.77 9.34
C TYR A 152 15.57 -20.33 10.67
N ASN A 153 14.91 -21.24 11.37
CA ASN A 153 14.33 -21.01 12.69
C ASN A 153 14.79 -22.12 13.65
N TYR A 154 15.54 -21.75 14.66
CA TYR A 154 15.98 -22.67 15.70
C TYR A 154 15.13 -22.50 16.95
N LYS A 155 14.21 -23.43 17.19
CA LYS A 155 13.38 -23.52 18.43
C LYS A 155 12.70 -22.21 18.83
N ASP A 156 12.36 -21.35 17.89
CA ASP A 156 11.84 -19.98 18.11
C ASP A 156 12.76 -19.10 19.00
N ILE A 157 14.02 -19.50 19.21
CA ILE A 157 15.05 -18.74 19.90
C ILE A 157 15.83 -17.85 18.92
N LEU A 158 16.23 -18.44 17.80
CA LEU A 158 16.99 -17.78 16.76
C LEU A 158 16.30 -17.93 15.40
N ALA A 159 15.90 -16.84 14.79
CA ALA A 159 15.45 -16.81 13.41
C ALA A 159 16.46 -16.03 12.55
N VAL A 160 16.85 -16.61 11.40
CA VAL A 160 17.80 -16.02 10.46
C VAL A 160 17.23 -16.06 9.07
N LYS A 161 17.40 -14.99 8.31
CA LYS A 161 17.13 -14.93 6.88
C LYS A 161 18.38 -14.48 6.14
N ALA A 162 18.60 -15.02 4.96
CA ALA A 162 19.61 -14.55 4.02
C ALA A 162 18.98 -14.45 2.63
N ILE A 163 19.25 -13.37 1.94
CA ILE A 163 18.73 -13.10 0.59
C ILE A 163 19.84 -12.67 -0.37
N TRP A 164 19.69 -13.09 -1.60
CA TRP A 164 20.40 -12.54 -2.76
C TRP A 164 19.45 -12.53 -3.95
N GLY A 165 19.32 -11.40 -4.64
CA GLY A 165 18.46 -11.33 -5.80
C GLY A 165 18.51 -10.01 -6.53
N MET A 166 17.89 -9.99 -7.70
CA MET A 166 17.74 -8.84 -8.57
C MET A 166 16.29 -8.36 -8.52
N PRO A 167 16.01 -7.09 -8.14
CA PRO A 167 14.66 -6.57 -8.05
C PRO A 167 14.03 -6.42 -9.44
N ARG A 168 12.74 -6.65 -9.49
CA ARG A 168 11.92 -6.44 -10.67
C ARG A 168 11.80 -4.95 -10.98
N TYR A 169 11.85 -4.62 -12.26
CA TYR A 169 11.55 -3.32 -12.84
C TYR A 169 10.64 -3.49 -14.06
N GLY A 170 9.40 -3.05 -13.95
CA GLY A 170 8.39 -3.25 -15.00
C GLY A 170 8.14 -4.73 -15.28
N MET A 171 8.32 -5.13 -16.55
CA MET A 171 8.15 -6.51 -17.01
C MET A 171 9.45 -7.34 -16.98
N LYS A 172 10.54 -6.79 -16.47
CA LYS A 172 11.87 -7.42 -16.45
C LYS A 172 12.47 -7.33 -15.05
N TYR A 173 13.53 -8.07 -14.81
CA TYR A 173 14.39 -7.91 -13.64
C TYR A 173 15.54 -6.96 -13.96
N SER A 174 15.86 -6.08 -13.01
CA SER A 174 16.98 -5.14 -13.16
C SER A 174 18.34 -5.87 -13.02
N GLN A 175 19.42 -5.18 -13.32
CA GLN A 175 20.77 -5.66 -13.05
C GLN A 175 21.27 -5.27 -11.64
N THR A 176 20.48 -4.50 -10.90
CA THR A 176 20.75 -4.19 -9.50
C THR A 176 20.79 -5.47 -8.68
N GLN A 177 21.81 -5.66 -7.87
CA GLN A 177 21.91 -6.80 -6.97
C GLN A 177 21.63 -6.36 -5.53
N VAL A 178 20.75 -7.09 -4.86
CA VAL A 178 20.43 -6.90 -3.45
C VAL A 178 20.87 -8.13 -2.68
N LYS A 179 21.66 -7.93 -1.63
CA LYS A 179 22.15 -8.98 -0.72
C LYS A 179 21.87 -8.54 0.69
N GLY A 180 21.42 -9.46 1.54
CA GLY A 180 21.15 -9.09 2.92
C GLY A 180 20.95 -10.27 3.83
N ALA A 181 21.05 -9.97 5.10
CA ALA A 181 20.71 -10.90 6.18
C ALA A 181 19.93 -10.18 7.27
N ASP A 182 19.03 -10.91 7.90
CA ASP A 182 18.21 -10.47 9.02
C ASP A 182 18.24 -11.56 10.10
N ALA A 183 18.45 -11.19 11.34
CA ALA A 183 18.47 -12.11 12.47
C ALA A 183 17.65 -11.58 13.64
N SER A 184 16.89 -12.46 14.27
CA SER A 184 16.13 -12.19 15.49
C SER A 184 16.52 -13.21 16.57
N PHE A 185 16.83 -12.73 17.77
CA PHE A 185 17.19 -13.54 18.92
C PHE A 185 16.20 -13.28 20.06
N ALA A 186 15.35 -14.27 20.36
CA ALA A 186 14.35 -14.23 21.42
C ALA A 186 14.96 -14.59 22.77
N ILE A 187 15.38 -13.57 23.52
CA ILE A 187 15.99 -13.72 24.86
C ILE A 187 15.00 -14.42 25.81
N SER A 188 13.73 -14.05 25.74
CA SER A 188 12.66 -14.63 26.56
C SER A 188 12.53 -16.13 26.35
N ASN A 189 12.60 -16.61 25.11
CA ASN A 189 12.44 -18.03 24.79
C ASN A 189 13.66 -18.84 25.27
N LEU A 190 14.86 -18.27 25.14
CA LEU A 190 16.08 -18.86 25.72
C LEU A 190 16.00 -18.94 27.25
N ALA A 191 15.49 -17.88 27.89
CA ALA A 191 15.40 -17.78 29.34
C ALA A 191 14.15 -18.50 29.93
N GLY A 192 13.24 -19.02 29.07
CA GLY A 192 12.01 -19.69 29.51
C GLY A 192 11.00 -18.74 30.16
N TRP A 193 10.88 -17.50 29.70
CA TRP A 193 9.93 -16.54 30.24
C TRP A 193 8.52 -16.77 29.66
N ASP A 194 7.53 -17.01 30.53
CA ASP A 194 6.16 -17.32 30.10
C ASP A 194 5.28 -16.06 29.89
N ARG A 195 5.63 -14.93 30.48
CA ARG A 195 4.76 -13.73 30.53
C ARG A 195 5.28 -12.55 29.75
N THR A 196 6.54 -12.56 29.42
CA THR A 196 7.19 -11.45 28.74
C THR A 196 7.95 -11.99 27.53
N TYR A 197 7.65 -11.46 26.38
CA TYR A 197 8.45 -11.65 25.18
C TYR A 197 9.49 -10.53 25.09
N LEU A 198 10.74 -10.88 24.85
CA LEU A 198 11.83 -9.93 24.58
C LEU A 198 12.72 -10.51 23.50
N ALA A 199 12.89 -9.78 22.41
CA ALA A 199 13.80 -10.11 21.33
C ALA A 199 14.68 -8.90 20.96
N VAL A 200 15.88 -9.20 20.53
CA VAL A 200 16.80 -8.26 19.87
C VAL A 200 17.03 -8.73 18.45
N GLU A 201 17.08 -7.79 17.51
CA GLU A 201 17.12 -8.11 16.10
C GLU A 201 18.11 -7.19 15.39
N ALA A 202 18.71 -7.68 14.31
CA ALA A 202 19.61 -6.89 13.48
C ALA A 202 19.50 -7.31 12.01
N SER A 203 19.73 -6.36 11.11
CA SER A 203 19.78 -6.62 9.68
C SER A 203 20.98 -5.90 9.05
N VAL A 204 21.45 -6.46 7.94
CA VAL A 204 22.39 -5.81 7.03
C VAL A 204 21.91 -6.00 5.61
N LEU A 205 22.04 -4.96 4.79
CA LEU A 205 21.67 -4.98 3.38
C LEU A 205 22.75 -4.29 2.56
N ASP A 206 23.17 -4.89 1.48
CA ASP A 206 24.03 -4.28 0.45
C ASP A 206 23.30 -4.27 -0.90
N ARG A 207 23.29 -3.12 -1.54
CA ARG A 207 22.77 -2.92 -2.89
C ARG A 207 23.90 -2.49 -3.81
N TYR A 208 24.14 -3.27 -4.84
CA TYR A 208 25.06 -2.94 -5.93
C TYR A 208 24.27 -2.47 -7.16
N GLU A 209 24.64 -1.31 -7.70
CA GLU A 209 24.14 -0.78 -8.98
C GLU A 209 25.31 -0.38 -9.85
N ALA A 210 25.28 -0.79 -11.12
CA ALA A 210 26.21 -0.28 -12.11
C ALA A 210 26.00 1.24 -12.27
N LEU A 211 27.10 1.98 -12.31
CA LEU A 211 27.07 3.43 -12.43
C LEU A 211 26.97 3.83 -13.90
N SER A 212 26.21 4.90 -14.19
CA SER A 212 26.28 5.62 -15.45
C SER A 212 27.55 6.48 -15.52
N ASP A 213 27.92 6.92 -16.71
CA ASP A 213 29.12 7.75 -16.91
C ASP A 213 29.07 9.04 -16.10
N ASP A 214 27.89 9.67 -16.03
CA ASP A 214 27.65 10.89 -15.22
C ASP A 214 27.89 10.64 -13.72
N MET A 215 27.43 9.49 -13.21
CA MET A 215 27.66 9.11 -11.82
C MET A 215 29.13 8.83 -11.53
N ILE A 216 29.87 8.27 -12.48
CA ILE A 216 31.33 8.02 -12.37
C ILE A 216 32.06 9.37 -12.31
N ILE A 217 31.70 10.32 -13.16
CA ILE A 217 32.25 11.69 -13.18
C ILE A 217 32.01 12.37 -11.83
N ASP A 218 30.82 12.22 -11.25
CA ASP A 218 30.49 12.79 -9.95
C ASP A 218 31.08 12.01 -8.74
N GLY A 219 31.85 10.96 -9.00
CA GLY A 219 32.51 10.17 -7.95
C GLY A 219 31.54 9.33 -7.10
N CYS A 220 30.39 8.94 -7.64
CA CYS A 220 29.47 8.02 -7.00
C CYS A 220 30.10 6.63 -6.80
N LYS A 221 29.57 5.87 -5.84
CA LYS A 221 29.99 4.48 -5.59
C LYS A 221 28.86 3.52 -5.93
N PRO A 222 29.17 2.33 -6.51
CA PRO A 222 28.15 1.38 -6.94
C PRO A 222 27.42 0.68 -5.78
N ASN A 223 28.05 0.65 -4.59
CA ASN A 223 27.47 -0.03 -3.42
C ASN A 223 26.80 0.95 -2.46
N THR A 224 25.62 0.57 -1.99
CA THR A 224 24.94 1.20 -0.85
C THR A 224 24.71 0.14 0.22
N THR A 225 25.45 0.22 1.33
CA THR A 225 25.33 -0.72 2.45
C THR A 225 24.62 -0.04 3.60
N GLY A 226 23.57 -0.67 4.11
CA GLY A 226 22.79 -0.22 5.27
C GLY A 226 22.64 -1.31 6.31
N TRP A 227 22.22 -0.92 7.52
CA TRP A 227 21.95 -1.83 8.63
C TRP A 227 20.80 -1.33 9.49
N SER A 228 20.17 -2.23 10.24
CA SER A 228 19.24 -1.86 11.30
C SER A 228 19.46 -2.67 12.58
N ALA A 229 19.09 -2.07 13.71
CA ALA A 229 19.02 -2.73 15.00
C ALA A 229 17.66 -2.47 15.64
N ARG A 230 17.08 -3.51 16.25
CA ARG A 230 15.72 -3.46 16.78
C ARG A 230 15.65 -4.15 18.15
N VAL A 231 14.70 -3.67 18.95
CA VAL A 231 14.24 -4.36 20.15
C VAL A 231 12.72 -4.50 20.10
N ASN A 232 12.21 -5.65 20.50
CA ASN A 232 10.78 -5.95 20.57
C ASN A 232 10.47 -6.55 21.94
N MET A 233 9.55 -5.92 22.70
CA MET A 233 9.12 -6.35 24.02
C MET A 233 7.59 -6.36 24.10
N GLU A 234 7.03 -7.45 24.62
CA GLU A 234 5.59 -7.57 24.88
C GLU A 234 5.36 -8.19 26.25
N THR A 235 4.52 -7.57 27.09
CA THR A 235 4.21 -8.07 28.43
C THR A 235 2.87 -7.54 28.93
N ALA A 236 2.01 -8.42 29.44
CA ALA A 236 0.74 -8.07 30.12
C ALA A 236 -0.14 -7.05 29.35
N GLY A 237 -0.13 -7.14 28.00
CA GLY A 237 -0.89 -6.24 27.11
C GLY A 237 -0.14 -4.96 26.73
N PHE A 238 0.99 -4.66 27.32
CA PHE A 238 1.91 -3.61 26.90
C PHE A 238 2.86 -4.15 25.82
N PHE A 239 3.14 -3.35 24.80
CA PHE A 239 4.20 -3.62 23.82
C PHE A 239 5.09 -2.39 23.63
N PHE A 240 6.35 -2.65 23.31
CA PHE A 240 7.33 -1.65 22.95
C PHE A 240 8.23 -2.21 21.84
N LYS A 241 8.35 -1.47 20.75
CA LYS A 241 9.25 -1.77 19.64
C LYS A 241 10.05 -0.52 19.34
N ALA A 242 11.34 -0.66 19.15
CA ALA A 242 12.20 0.42 18.70
C ALA A 242 13.10 -0.08 17.59
N GLU A 243 13.26 0.71 16.54
CA GLU A 243 14.14 0.41 15.41
C GLU A 243 15.00 1.64 15.09
N HIS A 244 16.29 1.40 14.90
CA HIS A 244 17.21 2.34 14.29
C HIS A 244 17.71 1.78 12.97
N VAL A 245 17.69 2.61 11.92
CA VAL A 245 18.14 2.26 10.57
C VAL A 245 19.19 3.25 10.11
N ASP A 246 20.33 2.74 9.67
CA ASP A 246 21.30 3.43 8.83
C ASP A 246 21.13 2.88 7.40
N ALA A 247 20.57 3.66 6.50
CA ALA A 247 20.28 3.22 5.14
C ALA A 247 21.46 3.46 4.17
N GLY A 248 22.63 3.74 4.71
CA GLY A 248 23.86 3.96 3.97
C GLY A 248 23.89 5.28 3.19
N THR A 249 24.95 5.44 2.42
CA THR A 249 25.16 6.60 1.57
C THR A 249 24.47 6.39 0.23
N LYS A 250 23.68 7.37 -0.19
CA LYS A 250 22.93 7.39 -1.45
C LYS A 250 23.28 8.63 -2.27
N TYR A 251 23.00 8.56 -3.54
CA TYR A 251 23.24 9.66 -4.47
C TYR A 251 21.92 10.10 -5.07
N PHE A 252 21.57 11.36 -4.89
CA PHE A 252 20.32 11.95 -5.35
C PHE A 252 20.63 12.89 -6.52
N TYR A 253 19.98 12.65 -7.65
CA TYR A 253 20.09 13.52 -8.81
C TYR A 253 19.40 14.86 -8.53
N ASP A 254 20.11 15.96 -8.81
CA ASP A 254 19.57 17.33 -8.67
C ASP A 254 18.93 17.78 -9.99
N THR A 255 17.61 17.77 -10.04
CA THR A 255 16.85 18.21 -11.22
C THR A 255 16.86 19.71 -11.45
N SER A 256 17.31 20.51 -10.50
CA SER A 256 17.48 21.96 -10.64
C SER A 256 18.84 22.33 -11.23
N PHE A 257 19.69 21.34 -11.46
CA PHE A 257 21.03 21.54 -12.01
C PHE A 257 20.97 21.96 -13.49
N TYR A 258 21.51 23.12 -13.80
CA TYR A 258 21.65 23.67 -15.15
C TYR A 258 23.07 24.22 -15.33
N GLY A 259 24.07 23.39 -15.61
CA GLY A 259 25.41 23.88 -15.88
C GLY A 259 26.56 22.96 -15.44
N GLU A 260 27.76 23.53 -15.30
CA GLU A 260 28.95 22.80 -14.83
C GLU A 260 28.88 22.62 -13.30
N GLY A 261 29.03 21.39 -12.82
CA GLY A 261 29.04 21.05 -11.40
C GLY A 261 28.58 19.63 -11.11
N GLN A 262 28.42 19.31 -9.84
CA GLN A 262 28.01 17.99 -9.40
C GLN A 262 26.50 17.79 -9.55
N MET A 263 26.09 16.82 -10.37
CA MET A 263 24.67 16.48 -10.61
C MET A 263 24.08 15.58 -9.52
N TYR A 264 24.92 14.80 -8.84
CA TYR A 264 24.51 13.86 -7.81
C TYR A 264 24.98 14.29 -6.43
N HIS A 265 24.03 14.55 -5.54
CA HIS A 265 24.32 14.91 -4.16
C HIS A 265 24.39 13.68 -3.25
N ARG A 266 25.51 13.57 -2.54
CA ARG A 266 25.74 12.50 -1.57
C ARG A 266 24.97 12.78 -0.28
N LYS A 267 24.06 11.88 0.11
CA LYS A 267 23.27 11.96 1.34
C LYS A 267 23.31 10.63 2.11
N LYS A 268 23.30 10.70 3.43
CA LYS A 268 23.26 9.51 4.29
C LYS A 268 21.86 9.31 4.84
N GLY A 269 21.25 8.16 4.51
CA GLY A 269 19.91 7.83 4.98
C GLY A 269 19.91 7.30 6.42
N ASN A 270 18.99 7.79 7.26
CA ASN A 270 18.79 7.23 8.59
C ASN A 270 17.33 7.36 9.05
N ALA A 271 16.89 6.44 9.91
CA ALA A 271 15.57 6.50 10.51
C ALA A 271 15.57 6.00 11.96
N GLN A 272 14.64 6.55 12.74
CA GLN A 272 14.28 6.08 14.07
C GLN A 272 12.77 5.87 14.11
N LEU A 273 12.35 4.70 14.60
CA LEU A 273 10.95 4.34 14.79
C LEU A 273 10.77 3.81 16.20
N ILE A 274 9.77 4.32 16.91
CA ILE A 274 9.32 3.79 18.19
C ILE A 274 7.83 3.54 18.08
N GLU A 275 7.42 2.31 18.39
CA GLU A 275 6.03 1.88 18.46
C GLU A 275 5.77 1.33 19.85
N THR A 276 4.81 1.88 20.54
CA THR A 276 4.44 1.43 21.87
C THR A 276 2.94 1.51 22.09
N GLY A 277 2.43 0.71 22.97
CA GLY A 277 1.02 0.75 23.26
C GLY A 277 0.60 -0.22 24.37
N TYR A 278 -0.69 -0.13 24.65
CA TYR A 278 -1.32 -0.95 25.67
C TYR A 278 -2.65 -1.48 25.17
N ASN A 279 -2.82 -2.79 25.22
CA ASN A 279 -4.02 -3.48 24.81
C ASN A 279 -4.64 -4.23 25.99
N ARG A 280 -5.87 -3.88 26.31
CA ARG A 280 -6.68 -4.54 27.32
C ARG A 280 -8.09 -4.75 26.76
N ARG A 281 -8.83 -5.69 27.33
CA ARG A 281 -10.20 -5.95 26.89
C ARG A 281 -11.04 -4.67 26.80
N GLY A 282 -11.32 -4.25 25.58
CA GLY A 282 -12.11 -3.07 25.24
C GLY A 282 -11.33 -1.75 25.13
N LEU A 283 -10.05 -1.71 25.45
CA LEU A 283 -9.18 -0.54 25.30
C LEU A 283 -7.94 -0.92 24.50
N GLY A 284 -7.60 -0.13 23.51
CA GLY A 284 -6.31 -0.14 22.83
C GLY A 284 -5.78 1.27 22.70
N VAL A 285 -4.51 1.43 22.98
CA VAL A 285 -3.75 2.68 22.83
C VAL A 285 -2.48 2.35 22.09
N ASN A 286 -2.23 3.00 20.96
CA ASN A 286 -1.00 2.88 20.18
C ASN A 286 -0.35 4.25 20.03
N VAL A 287 0.95 4.32 20.19
CA VAL A 287 1.77 5.52 19.99
C VAL A 287 2.91 5.16 19.05
N ASN A 288 3.05 5.91 17.98
CA ASN A 288 4.12 5.77 17.01
C ASN A 288 4.89 7.09 16.94
N LEU A 289 6.21 7.03 17.07
CA LEU A 289 7.10 8.17 16.89
C LEU A 289 8.10 7.83 15.79
N ARG A 290 8.32 8.74 14.86
CA ARG A 290 9.19 8.50 13.72
C ARG A 290 9.99 9.72 13.32
N ARG A 291 11.26 9.49 12.99
CA ARG A 291 12.12 10.40 12.26
C ARG A 291 12.69 9.68 11.05
N LEU A 292 12.56 10.27 9.88
CA LEU A 292 13.10 9.79 8.61
C LEU A 292 13.98 10.87 8.01
N GLU A 293 15.17 10.52 7.55
CA GLU A 293 16.05 11.43 6.84
C GLU A 293 16.74 10.69 5.70
N TRP A 294 16.58 11.18 4.48
CA TRP A 294 17.14 10.60 3.26
C TRP A 294 16.88 9.10 3.10
N MET A 295 15.70 8.66 3.48
CA MET A 295 15.30 7.24 3.49
C MET A 295 14.83 6.72 2.14
N SER A 296 14.60 7.58 1.14
CA SER A 296 14.22 7.10 -0.21
C SER A 296 15.22 6.06 -0.71
N SER A 297 14.73 4.88 -1.10
CA SER A 297 15.55 3.76 -1.56
C SER A 297 14.97 3.22 -2.86
N LYS A 298 15.31 3.87 -3.97
CA LYS A 298 14.87 3.51 -5.33
C LYS A 298 16.04 2.89 -6.10
N ILE A 299 15.74 1.94 -6.97
CA ILE A 299 16.73 1.42 -7.92
C ILE A 299 16.84 2.35 -9.12
N MET A 300 17.98 2.31 -9.82
CA MET A 300 18.29 3.07 -11.04
C MET A 300 18.26 4.59 -10.85
N ASN A 301 18.40 5.06 -9.61
CA ASN A 301 18.30 6.49 -9.24
C ASN A 301 17.08 7.22 -9.83
N GLU A 302 16.06 6.46 -10.24
CA GLU A 302 14.84 7.01 -10.79
C GLU A 302 13.98 7.61 -9.70
N SER A 303 13.84 8.91 -9.74
CA SER A 303 13.27 9.74 -8.68
C SER A 303 11.75 9.85 -8.73
N SER A 304 11.14 9.67 -9.90
CA SER A 304 9.72 9.97 -10.12
C SER A 304 8.78 8.78 -9.87
N SER A 305 9.30 7.56 -9.79
CA SER A 305 8.48 6.35 -9.69
C SER A 305 8.44 5.76 -8.28
N THR A 306 7.25 5.42 -7.80
CA THR A 306 7.06 4.65 -6.56
C THR A 306 7.22 3.14 -6.77
N VAL A 307 7.25 2.67 -8.02
CA VAL A 307 7.22 1.23 -8.35
C VAL A 307 8.57 0.53 -8.21
N ASN A 308 9.66 1.28 -8.13
CA ASN A 308 11.02 0.76 -8.01
C ASN A 308 11.63 0.97 -6.60
N MET A 309 10.81 1.23 -5.60
CA MET A 309 11.24 1.35 -4.20
C MET A 309 11.65 -0.01 -3.63
N LEU A 310 12.73 -0.04 -2.84
CA LEU A 310 13.22 -1.23 -2.12
C LEU A 310 13.01 -1.15 -0.61
N ASN A 311 12.30 -0.14 -0.13
CA ASN A 311 11.92 -0.03 1.26
C ASN A 311 10.46 0.40 1.39
N TYR A 312 9.89 0.22 2.55
CA TYR A 312 8.52 0.58 2.85
C TYR A 312 8.48 1.64 3.95
N VAL A 313 7.84 2.75 3.64
CA VAL A 313 7.68 3.86 4.59
C VAL A 313 6.19 4.21 4.65
N PRO A 314 5.44 3.57 5.56
CA PRO A 314 4.00 3.83 5.68
C PRO A 314 3.73 5.24 6.21
N ALA A 315 2.62 5.83 5.81
CA ALA A 315 2.08 6.98 6.52
C ALA A 315 1.52 6.51 7.87
N LEU A 316 2.05 7.04 8.96
CA LEU A 316 1.54 6.76 10.30
C LEU A 316 0.46 7.79 10.63
N CYS A 317 -0.72 7.62 10.06
CA CYS A 317 -1.95 8.36 10.32
C CYS A 317 -3.14 7.44 10.02
N THR A 318 -4.31 7.75 10.55
CA THR A 318 -5.50 6.98 10.24
C THR A 318 -5.94 7.26 8.82
N GLN A 319 -6.08 6.21 8.02
CA GLN A 319 -6.52 6.31 6.63
C GLN A 319 -7.95 5.78 6.51
N TYR A 320 -8.90 6.70 6.50
CA TYR A 320 -10.29 6.36 6.16
C TYR A 320 -10.45 6.22 4.65
N THR A 321 -11.38 5.37 4.23
CA THR A 321 -11.67 5.11 2.80
C THR A 321 -12.88 5.89 2.29
N TYR A 322 -13.40 6.84 3.05
CA TYR A 322 -14.49 7.71 2.63
C TYR A 322 -14.03 8.68 1.53
N MET A 323 -14.91 8.97 0.58
CA MET A 323 -14.56 9.75 -0.62
C MET A 323 -13.88 11.09 -0.30
N LEU A 324 -14.38 11.84 0.68
CA LEU A 324 -13.83 13.15 1.01
C LEU A 324 -12.60 13.09 1.92
N THR A 325 -12.42 12.03 2.72
CA THR A 325 -11.22 11.86 3.56
C THR A 325 -9.98 11.52 2.74
N THR A 326 -10.16 11.04 1.50
CA THR A 326 -9.07 10.69 0.58
C THR A 326 -8.71 11.81 -0.40
N LEU A 327 -9.27 13.03 -0.23
CA LEU A 327 -8.91 14.16 -1.09
C LEU A 327 -7.45 14.58 -0.93
N HIS A 328 -6.94 14.55 0.30
CA HIS A 328 -5.58 14.95 0.66
C HIS A 328 -4.87 13.83 1.45
N PRO A 329 -4.55 12.71 0.79
CA PRO A 329 -3.89 11.61 1.47
C PRO A 329 -2.47 12.00 1.86
N TYR A 330 -2.05 11.62 3.07
CA TYR A 330 -0.69 11.82 3.50
C TYR A 330 0.21 10.68 3.05
N GLY A 331 1.31 11.03 2.39
CA GLY A 331 2.43 10.14 2.11
C GLY A 331 3.67 10.58 2.87
N ALA A 332 4.38 9.65 3.49
CA ALA A 332 5.58 9.93 4.25
C ALA A 332 6.67 10.60 3.40
N ARG A 333 7.38 11.57 3.98
CA ARG A 333 8.49 12.25 3.32
C ARG A 333 9.80 11.53 3.60
N THR A 334 10.38 10.96 2.57
CA THR A 334 11.58 10.10 2.68
C THR A 334 12.87 10.82 2.31
N GLY A 335 12.80 12.10 1.94
CA GLY A 335 13.92 12.87 1.40
C GLY A 335 14.01 12.76 -0.13
N ASP A 336 13.97 13.91 -0.81
CA ASP A 336 14.02 14.00 -2.27
C ASP A 336 14.53 15.40 -2.70
N LEU A 337 15.33 15.45 -3.76
CA LEU A 337 15.81 16.70 -4.38
C LEU A 337 14.99 17.10 -5.62
N MET A 338 14.09 16.24 -6.10
CA MET A 338 13.46 16.40 -7.43
C MET A 338 12.23 17.30 -7.46
N THR A 339 11.68 17.67 -6.35
CA THR A 339 10.42 18.43 -6.32
C THR A 339 10.61 19.95 -6.42
N GLY A 340 11.84 20.44 -6.67
CA GLY A 340 12.19 21.86 -6.55
C GLY A 340 12.13 22.37 -5.10
N PHE A 341 11.85 21.48 -4.16
CA PHE A 341 11.84 21.72 -2.72
C PHE A 341 12.73 20.69 -2.05
N VAL A 342 13.90 21.12 -1.58
CA VAL A 342 14.79 20.25 -0.80
C VAL A 342 14.07 19.89 0.49
N ASN A 343 13.71 18.64 0.63
CA ASN A 343 13.13 18.08 1.86
C ASN A 343 13.94 16.86 2.25
N SER A 344 14.71 16.97 3.33
CA SER A 344 15.54 15.85 3.83
C SER A 344 14.72 14.71 4.43
N GLY A 345 13.47 14.96 4.80
CA GLY A 345 12.60 13.97 5.40
C GLY A 345 11.58 14.54 6.39
N GLU A 346 11.16 13.73 7.33
CA GLU A 346 10.12 14.11 8.30
C GLU A 346 10.41 13.65 9.73
N ILE A 347 9.82 14.35 10.68
CA ILE A 347 9.76 13.96 12.09
C ILE A 347 8.36 14.18 12.62
N GLY A 348 7.83 13.22 13.36
CA GLY A 348 6.49 13.33 13.94
C GLY A 348 6.03 12.04 14.60
N GLY A 349 4.73 11.95 14.79
CA GLY A 349 4.14 10.78 15.42
C GLY A 349 2.63 10.75 15.34
N GLN A 350 2.10 9.65 15.83
CA GLN A 350 0.69 9.31 15.89
C GLN A 350 0.34 8.78 17.27
N ILE A 351 -0.81 9.14 17.78
CA ILE A 351 -1.50 8.45 18.86
C ILE A 351 -2.86 8.00 18.38
N ASP A 352 -3.16 6.73 18.58
CA ASP A 352 -4.41 6.08 18.18
C ASP A 352 -5.03 5.37 19.38
N VAL A 353 -6.30 5.66 19.67
CA VAL A 353 -7.00 5.18 20.86
C VAL A 353 -8.36 4.67 20.46
N PHE A 354 -8.68 3.44 20.81
CA PHE A 354 -10.03 2.93 20.70
C PHE A 354 -10.55 2.39 22.02
N TYR A 355 -11.86 2.59 22.25
CA TYR A 355 -12.54 2.06 23.41
C TYR A 355 -13.90 1.45 23.05
N ASN A 356 -14.10 0.20 23.47
CA ASN A 356 -15.35 -0.52 23.28
C ASN A 356 -16.17 -0.51 24.58
N PHE A 357 -17.21 0.31 24.63
CA PHE A 357 -18.17 0.31 25.72
C PHE A 357 -18.95 -0.99 25.74
N ARG A 358 -18.94 -1.67 26.89
CA ARG A 358 -19.61 -2.96 27.06
C ARG A 358 -21.13 -2.81 26.95
N ARG A 359 -21.76 -3.90 26.53
CA ARG A 359 -23.24 -4.05 26.60
C ARG A 359 -23.72 -3.89 28.04
N GLY A 360 -24.87 -3.24 28.23
CA GLY A 360 -25.45 -2.98 29.55
C GLY A 360 -24.96 -1.70 30.24
N THR A 361 -23.93 -1.01 29.71
CA THR A 361 -23.50 0.28 30.24
C THR A 361 -24.36 1.43 29.70
N LYS A 362 -24.35 2.59 30.36
CA LYS A 362 -25.11 3.79 29.94
C LYS A 362 -24.80 4.19 28.48
N LEU A 363 -23.51 4.24 28.07
CA LEU A 363 -23.09 4.58 26.73
C LEU A 363 -23.16 3.39 25.77
N GLY A 364 -22.75 2.20 26.19
CA GLY A 364 -22.81 0.99 25.38
C GLY A 364 -24.23 0.53 25.05
N GLY A 365 -25.20 0.79 25.92
CA GLY A 365 -26.58 0.35 25.73
C GLY A 365 -26.69 -1.17 25.62
N LYS A 366 -27.76 -1.67 24.96
CA LYS A 366 -28.00 -3.12 24.80
C LYS A 366 -26.96 -3.84 23.91
N ARG A 367 -26.21 -3.11 23.05
CA ARG A 367 -25.39 -3.73 22.00
C ARG A 367 -23.92 -3.34 22.00
N GLY A 368 -23.53 -2.38 22.85
CA GLY A 368 -22.19 -1.82 22.87
C GLY A 368 -22.06 -0.60 21.94
N MET A 369 -20.97 0.12 22.12
CA MET A 369 -20.56 1.27 21.29
C MET A 369 -19.05 1.29 21.23
N LYS A 370 -18.49 1.61 20.08
CA LYS A 370 -17.06 1.81 19.89
C LYS A 370 -16.79 3.30 19.65
N ILE A 371 -15.79 3.84 20.32
CA ILE A 371 -15.21 5.16 20.03
C ILE A 371 -13.77 4.94 19.62
N HIS A 372 -13.37 5.62 18.58
CA HIS A 372 -12.00 5.63 18.10
C HIS A 372 -11.56 7.07 17.87
N GLY A 373 -10.39 7.43 18.34
CA GLY A 373 -9.77 8.74 18.16
C GLY A 373 -8.33 8.61 17.74
N ASN A 374 -7.92 9.42 16.79
CA ASN A 374 -6.57 9.52 16.29
C ASN A 374 -6.07 10.95 16.31
N PHE A 375 -4.78 11.11 16.58
CA PHE A 375 -4.05 12.36 16.35
C PHE A 375 -2.70 12.02 15.76
N SER A 376 -2.35 12.65 14.62
CA SER A 376 -1.07 12.49 13.93
C SER A 376 -0.52 13.86 13.57
N THR A 377 0.80 14.05 13.66
CA THR A 377 1.44 15.29 13.22
C THR A 377 2.85 15.04 12.75
N TYR A 378 3.23 15.66 11.62
CA TYR A 378 4.53 15.53 10.97
C TYR A 378 5.04 16.87 10.50
N TYR A 379 6.33 17.08 10.67
CA TYR A 379 7.07 18.28 10.32
C TYR A 379 8.28 17.93 9.47
N THR A 380 8.76 18.86 8.67
CA THR A 380 10.09 18.76 8.05
C THR A 380 11.17 18.74 9.13
N ILE A 381 12.34 18.23 8.80
CA ILE A 381 13.55 18.35 9.63
C ILE A 381 14.16 19.73 9.34
N ALA A 382 14.31 20.57 10.38
CA ALA A 382 14.84 21.93 10.23
C ALA A 382 16.35 21.96 9.95
N GLU A 383 17.09 20.96 10.47
CA GLU A 383 18.54 20.84 10.35
C GLU A 383 18.91 19.35 10.25
N GLU A 384 19.60 18.96 9.17
CA GLU A 384 19.99 17.59 8.92
C GLU A 384 20.80 17.01 10.10
N GLY A 385 20.58 15.73 10.41
CA GLY A 385 21.22 15.05 11.54
C GLY A 385 20.63 15.35 12.91
N THR A 386 19.61 16.23 13.02
CA THR A 386 19.02 16.63 14.30
C THR A 386 17.56 16.17 14.43
N PHE A 387 16.98 16.38 15.63
CA PHE A 387 15.54 16.21 15.91
C PHE A 387 14.77 17.53 15.92
N LYS A 388 15.34 18.59 15.35
CA LYS A 388 14.67 19.90 15.28
C LYS A 388 13.57 19.85 14.22
N THR A 389 12.35 20.22 14.62
CA THR A 389 11.18 20.31 13.72
C THR A 389 11.23 21.61 12.93
N GLY A 390 10.91 21.52 11.64
CA GLY A 390 10.75 22.65 10.75
C GLY A 390 9.27 23.02 10.52
N ASN A 391 8.87 23.19 9.26
CA ASN A 391 7.50 23.53 8.90
C ASN A 391 6.58 22.30 8.97
N LEU A 392 5.29 22.55 9.24
CA LEU A 392 4.26 21.51 9.24
C LEU A 392 4.16 20.87 7.85
N LEU A 393 4.15 19.56 7.81
CA LEU A 393 3.85 18.75 6.63
C LEU A 393 2.40 18.30 6.61
N PHE A 394 1.97 17.73 7.74
CA PHE A 394 0.65 17.15 7.88
C PHE A 394 0.25 17.06 9.36
N LYS A 395 -1.03 17.28 9.62
CA LYS A 395 -1.67 17.06 10.91
C LYS A 395 -3.07 16.53 10.67
N ASP A 396 -3.40 15.46 11.33
CA ASP A 396 -4.71 14.81 11.28
C ASP A 396 -5.24 14.60 12.69
N MET A 397 -6.50 14.92 12.89
CA MET A 397 -7.21 14.61 14.11
C MET A 397 -8.57 14.07 13.75
N SER A 398 -8.91 12.89 14.24
CA SER A 398 -10.19 12.27 13.93
C SER A 398 -10.84 11.62 15.15
N LEU A 399 -12.17 11.59 15.12
CA LEU A 399 -13.00 10.94 16.09
C LEU A 399 -14.15 10.23 15.38
N ASP A 400 -14.25 8.92 15.53
CA ASP A 400 -15.40 8.17 15.04
C ASP A 400 -16.14 7.42 16.17
N ILE A 401 -17.45 7.34 16.01
CA ILE A 401 -18.35 6.66 16.93
C ILE A 401 -19.16 5.64 16.14
N GLU A 402 -18.92 4.37 16.40
CA GLU A 402 -19.66 3.26 15.81
C GLU A 402 -20.67 2.72 16.83
N LYS A 403 -21.93 2.64 16.45
CA LYS A 403 -22.99 2.11 17.33
C LYS A 403 -23.98 1.22 16.59
N GLN A 404 -24.20 0.03 17.16
CA GLN A 404 -25.28 -0.87 16.77
C GLN A 404 -26.53 -0.53 17.62
N TRP A 405 -27.50 0.15 17.02
CA TRP A 405 -28.71 0.60 17.71
C TRP A 405 -29.73 -0.53 17.90
N THR A 406 -30.02 -1.24 16.82
CA THR A 406 -30.91 -2.40 16.79
C THR A 406 -30.20 -3.59 16.14
N ARG A 407 -30.87 -4.73 15.94
CA ARG A 407 -30.31 -5.82 15.11
C ARG A 407 -30.12 -5.39 13.65
N GLN A 408 -30.96 -4.48 13.21
CA GLN A 408 -31.07 -4.03 11.83
C GLN A 408 -30.26 -2.77 11.56
N PHE A 409 -30.16 -1.84 12.52
CA PHE A 409 -29.59 -0.51 12.31
C PHE A 409 -28.25 -0.32 13.01
N LYS A 410 -27.24 0.05 12.22
CA LYS A 410 -25.89 0.45 12.65
C LYS A 410 -25.57 1.84 12.08
N SER A 411 -24.89 2.68 12.85
CA SER A 411 -24.34 3.95 12.38
C SER A 411 -22.88 4.10 12.75
N THR A 412 -22.13 4.77 11.89
CA THR A 412 -20.79 5.32 12.18
C THR A 412 -20.83 6.80 11.86
N ILE A 413 -20.47 7.64 12.82
CA ILE A 413 -20.33 9.08 12.66
C ILE A 413 -18.85 9.39 12.83
N LEU A 414 -18.25 10.06 11.84
CA LEU A 414 -16.86 10.48 11.84
C LEU A 414 -16.78 12.00 11.71
N TRP A 415 -15.93 12.59 12.52
CA TRP A 415 -15.35 13.90 12.30
C TRP A 415 -13.83 13.74 12.08
N SER A 416 -13.30 14.39 11.05
CA SER A 416 -11.86 14.42 10.74
C SER A 416 -11.44 15.84 10.39
N MET A 417 -10.37 16.30 11.00
CA MET A 417 -9.69 17.55 10.70
C MET A 417 -8.34 17.21 10.07
N GLN A 418 -8.09 17.71 8.88
CA GLN A 418 -6.83 17.55 8.15
C GLN A 418 -6.21 18.89 7.85
N GLU A 419 -4.97 19.10 8.29
CA GLU A 419 -4.15 20.27 7.94
C GLU A 419 -2.89 19.77 7.22
N TYR A 420 -2.63 20.26 6.01
CA TYR A 420 -1.52 19.80 5.20
C TYR A 420 -0.82 20.97 4.50
N SER A 421 0.47 20.78 4.21
CA SER A 421 1.25 21.74 3.43
C SER A 421 1.13 21.44 1.94
N PRO A 422 0.54 22.33 1.11
CA PRO A 422 0.46 22.15 -0.33
C PRO A 422 1.82 22.23 -1.03
N LYS A 423 2.82 22.81 -0.34
CA LYS A 423 4.21 22.93 -0.81
C LYS A 423 5.18 22.04 -0.04
N TYR A 424 4.68 20.91 0.52
CA TYR A 424 5.50 19.90 1.18
C TYR A 424 6.46 20.44 2.26
N GLY A 425 6.02 21.46 3.01
CA GLY A 425 6.82 22.07 4.06
C GLY A 425 7.89 23.07 3.60
N ALA A 426 7.97 23.39 2.30
CA ALA A 426 8.91 24.40 1.81
C ALA A 426 8.67 25.81 2.39
N ASN A 427 7.45 26.07 2.84
CA ASN A 427 7.08 27.29 3.56
C ASN A 427 6.02 26.97 4.65
N LYS A 428 5.57 27.98 5.36
CA LYS A 428 4.58 27.87 6.44
C LYS A 428 3.12 27.80 5.97
N THR A 429 2.87 27.81 4.66
CA THR A 429 1.50 27.77 4.13
C THR A 429 0.91 26.39 4.38
N THR A 430 -0.25 26.34 5.01
CA THR A 430 -1.03 25.13 5.24
C THR A 430 -2.47 25.34 4.81
N TYR A 431 -3.15 24.26 4.46
CA TYR A 431 -4.58 24.21 4.16
C TYR A 431 -5.28 23.34 5.20
N LEU A 432 -6.37 23.85 5.73
CA LEU A 432 -7.16 23.19 6.77
C LEU A 432 -8.52 22.78 6.23
N SER A 433 -8.88 21.52 6.43
CA SER A 433 -10.20 20.99 6.10
C SER A 433 -10.82 20.25 7.28
N ASN A 434 -12.14 20.38 7.44
CA ASN A 434 -12.95 19.61 8.37
C ASN A 434 -13.92 18.75 7.58
N ILE A 435 -13.97 17.46 7.90
CA ILE A 435 -14.77 16.48 7.19
C ILE A 435 -15.72 15.81 8.19
N ILE A 436 -16.99 15.76 7.84
CA ILE A 436 -18.02 15.05 8.61
C ILE A 436 -18.58 13.94 7.74
N VAL A 437 -18.69 12.74 8.31
CA VAL A 437 -19.24 11.57 7.64
C VAL A 437 -20.33 10.94 8.51
N ALA A 438 -21.46 10.60 7.90
CA ALA A 438 -22.48 9.74 8.47
C ALA A 438 -22.62 8.49 7.58
N ASP A 439 -22.27 7.33 8.12
CA ASP A 439 -22.39 6.03 7.46
C ASP A 439 -23.44 5.19 8.20
N LEU A 440 -24.53 4.91 7.51
CA LEU A 440 -25.76 4.32 8.06
C LEU A 440 -26.05 3.01 7.34
N LEU A 441 -26.07 1.90 8.06
CA LEU A 441 -26.42 0.58 7.54
C LEU A 441 -27.75 0.12 8.14
N TYR A 442 -28.71 -0.22 7.28
CA TYR A 442 -29.97 -0.82 7.66
C TYR A 442 -30.19 -2.17 6.98
N LYS A 443 -30.41 -3.21 7.78
CA LYS A 443 -30.75 -4.56 7.33
C LYS A 443 -32.25 -4.76 7.42
N PHE A 444 -32.95 -4.78 6.28
CA PHE A 444 -34.40 -5.03 6.23
C PHE A 444 -34.70 -6.49 6.53
N THR A 445 -33.88 -7.37 5.96
CA THR A 445 -33.89 -8.82 6.20
C THR A 445 -32.44 -9.34 6.26
N ASP A 446 -32.25 -10.62 6.50
CA ASP A 446 -30.93 -11.24 6.44
C ASP A 446 -30.36 -11.27 5.01
N LEU A 447 -31.20 -11.14 3.99
CA LEU A 447 -30.82 -11.15 2.58
C LEU A 447 -30.80 -9.76 1.94
N PHE A 448 -31.40 -8.75 2.57
CA PHE A 448 -31.53 -7.42 1.98
C PHE A 448 -31.09 -6.33 2.95
N SER A 449 -30.12 -5.52 2.53
CA SER A 449 -29.62 -4.38 3.30
C SER A 449 -29.31 -3.18 2.43
N THR A 450 -29.39 -1.99 3.01
CA THR A 450 -29.01 -0.72 2.38
C THR A 450 -28.00 0.02 3.27
N ARG A 451 -26.95 0.56 2.66
CA ARG A 451 -26.01 1.49 3.25
C ARG A 451 -26.18 2.85 2.61
N LEU A 452 -26.31 3.88 3.45
CA LEU A 452 -26.31 5.29 3.06
C LEU A 452 -25.09 5.95 3.69
N GLU A 453 -24.26 6.57 2.88
CA GLU A 453 -23.11 7.35 3.32
C GLU A 453 -23.29 8.79 2.87
N LEU A 454 -23.19 9.73 3.80
CA LEU A 454 -23.28 11.17 3.57
C LEU A 454 -22.02 11.82 4.10
N GLN A 455 -21.40 12.71 3.31
CA GLN A 455 -20.16 13.39 3.66
C GLN A 455 -20.22 14.86 3.31
N TYR A 456 -19.56 15.67 4.12
CA TYR A 456 -19.37 17.09 3.87
C TYR A 456 -17.97 17.52 4.28
N LEU A 457 -17.25 18.24 3.40
CA LEU A 457 -15.94 18.82 3.66
C LEU A 457 -16.04 20.34 3.60
N ILE A 458 -15.54 20.98 4.64
CA ILE A 458 -15.50 22.43 4.81
C ILE A 458 -14.05 22.89 4.77
N THR A 459 -13.72 23.79 3.84
CA THR A 459 -12.42 24.45 3.76
C THR A 459 -12.53 25.78 3.04
N HIS A 460 -11.71 26.77 3.42
CA HIS A 460 -11.62 28.06 2.74
C HIS A 460 -10.53 28.09 1.68
N GLU A 461 -9.64 27.11 1.71
CA GLU A 461 -8.47 26.97 0.83
C GLU A 461 -8.71 25.92 -0.25
N ASP A 462 -7.72 25.71 -1.10
CA ASP A 462 -7.69 24.71 -2.19
C ASP A 462 -8.92 24.83 -3.11
N GLN A 463 -9.67 23.76 -3.27
CA GLN A 463 -10.88 23.69 -4.11
C GLN A 463 -12.17 24.02 -3.34
N LYS A 464 -12.06 24.54 -2.12
CA LYS A 464 -13.17 24.88 -1.23
C LYS A 464 -14.05 23.68 -0.89
N ASP A 465 -15.33 23.92 -0.63
CA ASP A 465 -16.25 22.94 -0.03
C ASP A 465 -16.69 21.85 -1.00
N TRP A 466 -16.88 20.65 -0.43
CA TRP A 466 -17.35 19.46 -1.13
C TRP A 466 -18.46 18.76 -0.37
N MET A 467 -19.34 18.09 -1.11
CA MET A 467 -20.28 17.12 -0.56
C MET A 467 -20.18 15.80 -1.32
N ALA A 468 -20.47 14.71 -0.63
CA ALA A 468 -20.53 13.40 -1.25
C ALA A 468 -21.63 12.54 -0.62
N ALA A 469 -22.21 11.67 -1.44
CA ALA A 469 -23.19 10.69 -1.01
C ALA A 469 -22.96 9.35 -1.73
N LEU A 470 -23.22 8.26 -1.03
CA LEU A 470 -23.23 6.91 -1.58
C LEU A 470 -24.46 6.16 -1.06
N VAL A 471 -25.16 5.48 -1.95
CA VAL A 471 -26.18 4.50 -1.62
C VAL A 471 -25.72 3.15 -2.17
N GLU A 472 -25.67 2.16 -1.30
CA GLU A 472 -25.40 0.77 -1.69
C GLU A 472 -26.55 -0.11 -1.24
N VAL A 473 -26.99 -0.99 -2.12
CA VAL A 473 -28.04 -1.97 -1.88
C VAL A 473 -27.46 -3.36 -2.09
N SER A 474 -27.54 -4.20 -1.07
CA SER A 474 -27.02 -5.56 -1.11
C SER A 474 -28.15 -6.59 -1.05
N PHE A 475 -28.13 -7.51 -1.99
CA PHE A 475 -28.97 -8.70 -2.05
C PHE A 475 -28.10 -9.92 -1.82
N ALA A 476 -27.98 -10.31 -0.54
CA ALA A 476 -27.14 -11.43 -0.15
C ALA A 476 -27.68 -12.77 -0.71
N PRO A 477 -26.84 -13.72 -1.04
CA PRO A 477 -25.38 -13.66 -0.88
C PRO A 477 -24.64 -13.13 -2.12
N HIS A 478 -25.31 -12.73 -3.19
CA HIS A 478 -24.67 -12.61 -4.49
C HIS A 478 -24.50 -11.19 -5.02
N TRP A 479 -25.45 -10.30 -4.84
CA TRP A 479 -25.50 -9.04 -5.56
C TRP A 479 -25.28 -7.82 -4.65
N SER A 480 -24.51 -6.84 -5.12
CA SER A 480 -24.45 -5.49 -4.58
C SER A 480 -24.52 -4.49 -5.71
N ILE A 481 -25.31 -3.43 -5.53
CA ILE A 481 -25.49 -2.32 -6.47
C ILE A 481 -25.22 -1.04 -5.71
N TYR A 482 -24.43 -0.14 -6.28
CA TYR A 482 -24.17 1.16 -5.66
C TYR A 482 -24.28 2.30 -6.66
N VAL A 483 -24.61 3.47 -6.15
CA VAL A 483 -24.53 4.76 -6.84
C VAL A 483 -23.91 5.75 -5.86
N SER A 484 -22.98 6.56 -6.35
CA SER A 484 -22.36 7.64 -5.56
C SER A 484 -22.15 8.88 -6.40
N ASP A 485 -22.13 10.02 -5.75
CA ASP A 485 -21.73 11.30 -6.32
C ASP A 485 -20.88 12.08 -5.35
N MET A 486 -19.85 12.73 -5.87
CA MET A 486 -19.03 13.68 -5.15
C MET A 486 -19.04 15.00 -5.91
N TYR A 487 -19.51 16.05 -5.26
CA TYR A 487 -19.72 17.35 -5.88
C TYR A 487 -18.87 18.43 -5.24
N ASN A 488 -18.01 19.07 -6.02
CA ASN A 488 -17.32 20.27 -5.60
C ASN A 488 -18.21 21.50 -5.79
N HIS A 489 -18.97 21.85 -4.78
CA HIS A 489 -19.84 23.02 -4.87
C HIS A 489 -19.15 24.34 -4.54
N GLY A 490 -17.95 24.29 -3.96
CA GLY A 490 -17.19 25.47 -3.58
C GLY A 490 -16.55 26.19 -4.76
N MET A 491 -15.99 25.45 -5.74
CA MET A 491 -15.18 26.05 -6.81
C MET A 491 -15.53 25.54 -8.20
N SER A 492 -15.22 24.29 -8.54
CA SER A 492 -15.31 23.76 -9.92
C SER A 492 -16.72 23.49 -10.41
N LYS A 493 -17.68 23.30 -9.52
CA LYS A 493 -19.08 22.93 -9.82
C LYS A 493 -19.20 21.63 -10.62
N VAL A 494 -18.26 20.70 -10.44
CA VAL A 494 -18.21 19.42 -11.15
C VAL A 494 -18.73 18.31 -10.25
N HIS A 495 -19.58 17.45 -10.82
CA HIS A 495 -20.05 16.21 -10.25
C HIS A 495 -19.18 15.04 -10.70
N TYR A 496 -18.72 14.24 -9.76
CA TYR A 496 -17.97 13.00 -10.00
C TYR A 496 -18.84 11.81 -9.58
N TYR A 497 -19.83 11.53 -10.42
CA TYR A 497 -20.79 10.47 -10.22
C TYR A 497 -20.23 9.12 -10.66
N ASN A 498 -20.57 8.08 -9.97
CA ASN A 498 -20.31 6.71 -10.41
C ASN A 498 -21.36 5.74 -9.85
N GLY A 499 -21.52 4.63 -10.54
CA GLY A 499 -22.41 3.57 -10.11
C GLY A 499 -21.93 2.24 -10.66
N GLY A 500 -22.32 1.17 -10.00
CA GLY A 500 -21.90 -0.14 -10.43
C GLY A 500 -22.69 -1.26 -9.77
N VAL A 501 -22.46 -2.46 -10.30
CA VAL A 501 -23.02 -3.71 -9.83
C VAL A 501 -21.89 -4.72 -9.63
N SER A 502 -21.95 -5.48 -8.55
CA SER A 502 -21.08 -6.63 -8.35
C SER A 502 -21.86 -7.90 -8.09
N TYR A 503 -21.34 -8.99 -8.60
CA TYR A 503 -21.88 -10.33 -8.44
C TYR A 503 -20.78 -11.25 -7.87
N VAL A 504 -21.09 -11.97 -6.80
CA VAL A 504 -20.18 -12.92 -6.16
C VAL A 504 -20.84 -14.29 -6.11
N LYS A 505 -20.15 -15.30 -6.64
CA LYS A 505 -20.57 -16.70 -6.51
C LYS A 505 -19.36 -17.58 -6.28
N SER A 506 -19.40 -18.35 -5.20
CA SER A 506 -18.27 -19.21 -4.79
C SER A 506 -16.97 -18.40 -4.68
N ARG A 507 -16.01 -18.65 -5.55
CA ARG A 507 -14.68 -18.02 -5.56
C ARG A 507 -14.52 -16.95 -6.65
N THR A 508 -15.62 -16.59 -7.31
CA THR A 508 -15.61 -15.62 -8.44
C THR A 508 -16.39 -14.37 -8.07
N ARG A 509 -15.77 -13.23 -8.31
CA ARG A 509 -16.39 -11.90 -8.25
C ARG A 509 -16.30 -11.24 -9.61
N LEU A 510 -17.45 -10.72 -10.07
CA LEU A 510 -17.58 -9.88 -11.24
C LEU A 510 -18.03 -8.49 -10.81
N SER A 511 -17.49 -7.44 -11.39
CA SER A 511 -17.96 -6.07 -11.16
C SER A 511 -18.01 -5.30 -12.47
N LEU A 512 -19.05 -4.51 -12.61
CA LEU A 512 -19.26 -3.60 -13.74
C LEU A 512 -19.65 -2.24 -13.17
N GLY A 513 -19.01 -1.18 -13.62
CA GLY A 513 -19.30 0.19 -13.22
C GLY A 513 -19.19 1.17 -14.36
N TYR A 514 -19.75 2.36 -14.16
CA TYR A 514 -19.60 3.50 -15.04
C TYR A 514 -19.55 4.78 -14.21
N GLY A 515 -18.67 5.71 -14.56
CA GLY A 515 -18.61 6.97 -13.86
C GLY A 515 -17.61 7.97 -14.41
N ARG A 516 -17.62 9.14 -13.78
CA ARG A 516 -16.63 10.20 -13.89
C ARG A 516 -15.76 10.16 -12.66
N TYR A 517 -14.48 9.90 -12.84
CA TYR A 517 -13.49 9.80 -11.77
C TYR A 517 -12.59 11.02 -11.80
N ARG A 518 -12.41 11.68 -10.66
CA ARG A 518 -11.52 12.83 -10.56
C ARG A 518 -10.05 12.41 -10.61
N SER A 519 -9.18 13.35 -10.97
CA SER A 519 -7.74 13.20 -10.71
C SER A 519 -7.46 13.18 -9.20
N GLY A 520 -6.45 12.47 -8.77
CA GLY A 520 -6.07 12.39 -7.37
C GLY A 520 -5.00 11.34 -7.12
N TYR A 521 -5.11 10.65 -6.00
CA TYR A 521 -4.15 9.62 -5.60
C TYR A 521 -4.87 8.32 -5.24
N ILE A 522 -4.29 7.20 -5.63
CA ILE A 522 -4.57 5.90 -5.02
C ILE A 522 -3.45 5.63 -4.03
N CYS A 523 -3.81 5.38 -2.78
CA CYS A 523 -2.86 5.11 -1.71
C CYS A 523 -3.10 3.72 -1.11
N SER A 524 -2.02 3.04 -0.81
CA SER A 524 -2.01 1.77 -0.08
C SER A 524 -0.89 1.83 0.97
N GLY A 525 -1.25 1.70 2.24
CA GLY A 525 -0.29 1.75 3.34
C GLY A 525 0.55 3.06 3.40
N GLY A 526 0.03 4.18 2.87
CA GLY A 526 0.74 5.46 2.81
C GLY A 526 1.69 5.66 1.63
N VAL A 527 1.82 4.66 0.77
CA VAL A 527 2.44 4.82 -0.55
C VAL A 527 1.35 5.22 -1.54
N CYS A 528 1.55 6.33 -2.23
CA CYS A 528 0.54 6.92 -3.10
C CYS A 528 1.02 7.02 -4.55
N ARG A 529 0.12 6.72 -5.48
CA ARG A 529 0.33 6.90 -6.92
C ARG A 529 -0.68 7.93 -7.44
N PRO A 530 -0.24 8.95 -8.20
CA PRO A 530 -1.17 9.87 -8.86
C PRO A 530 -1.98 9.15 -9.92
N ILE A 531 -3.25 9.49 -10.05
CA ILE A 531 -4.15 9.03 -11.11
C ILE A 531 -4.73 10.24 -11.83
N PRO A 532 -4.73 10.27 -13.16
CA PRO A 532 -5.43 11.31 -13.92
C PRO A 532 -6.94 11.10 -13.84
N ALA A 533 -7.70 12.16 -14.12
CA ALA A 533 -9.15 12.05 -14.26
C ALA A 533 -9.49 11.19 -15.48
N TYR A 534 -10.57 10.43 -15.40
CA TYR A 534 -11.15 9.72 -16.53
C TYR A 534 -12.66 9.57 -16.38
N THR A 535 -13.33 9.38 -17.49
CA THR A 535 -14.76 9.01 -17.54
C THR A 535 -14.90 7.75 -18.37
N GLY A 536 -15.71 6.79 -17.90
CA GLY A 536 -15.87 5.56 -18.65
C GLY A 536 -16.45 4.40 -17.86
N ALA A 537 -16.54 3.24 -18.55
CA ALA A 537 -16.95 1.99 -17.94
C ALA A 537 -15.73 1.21 -17.42
N ASN A 538 -15.89 0.55 -16.29
CA ASN A 538 -14.92 -0.38 -15.76
C ASN A 538 -15.54 -1.76 -15.57
N PHE A 539 -14.76 -2.78 -15.87
CA PHE A 539 -15.11 -4.16 -15.68
C PHE A 539 -13.98 -4.85 -14.91
N SER A 540 -14.32 -5.62 -13.88
CA SER A 540 -13.34 -6.46 -13.21
C SER A 540 -13.87 -7.86 -12.96
N ILE A 541 -12.97 -8.83 -13.07
CA ILE A 541 -13.18 -10.23 -12.68
C ILE A 541 -12.03 -10.66 -11.77
N THR A 542 -12.37 -11.30 -10.67
CA THR A 542 -11.41 -12.00 -9.80
C THR A 542 -11.96 -13.38 -9.51
N THR A 543 -11.16 -14.40 -9.76
CA THR A 543 -11.53 -15.80 -9.48
C THR A 543 -10.35 -16.58 -8.91
N SER A 544 -10.62 -17.55 -8.05
CA SER A 544 -9.63 -18.53 -7.57
C SER A 544 -10.17 -19.95 -7.69
N PHE A 545 -9.30 -20.90 -7.91
CA PHE A 545 -9.64 -22.30 -8.17
C PHE A 545 -8.61 -23.27 -7.61
#